data_fbf91883f2c238e25dcbe3d3296e347c
#
_entry.id   fbf91883f2c238e25dcbe3d3296e347c
#
_cell.length_a   1.000
_cell.length_b   1.000
_cell.length_c   1.000
_cell.angle_alpha   90.00
_cell.angle_beta   90.00
_cell.angle_gamma   90.00
#
_symmetry.space_group_name_H-M   'P 1'
#
loop_
_entity.id
_entity.type
_entity.pdbx_description
1 polymer ?
#
loop_
_entity_poly.entity_id
_entity_poly.type
_entity_poly.pdbx_seq_one_letter_code
_entity_poly.pdbx_strand_id
1 'polypeptide(L)'
;MTEKDINIEDKETLNEAPVDETDKEAEATEETADAEISDKAEAEEKAEEKDPLEEAQAQIADLKDKYLRQVAEFDNYRKRTMKERAELILNGGEKTISALLPVIDDMERAIANGAKTDDPQVLREGMELIYQKLMKALEAQGVSKIETQDADFDTNLHEAIALVPGMGDDKKGKVIDCMATGYKLNDKVIRYAKVAVGQ
;
A
#
# COMPACT_ATOMS: atom_id res chain seq x y z
N MET A 1 31.23 28.68 -1.78
CA MET A 1 31.44 28.36 -3.22
C MET A 1 30.88 26.96 -3.40
N THR A 2 29.79 26.70 -4.01
CA THR A 2 28.76 27.36 -4.83
C THR A 2 27.48 26.53 -4.71
N GLU A 3 26.38 27.20 -4.47
CA GLU A 3 25.03 26.71 -4.56
C GLU A 3 24.74 26.22 -6.00
N LYS A 4 24.00 25.14 -6.11
CA LYS A 4 23.31 24.78 -7.35
C LYS A 4 21.85 24.48 -7.03
N ASP A 5 21.04 25.40 -7.49
CA ASP A 5 19.60 25.36 -7.54
C ASP A 5 19.08 24.14 -8.28
N ILE A 6 18.16 23.43 -7.66
CA ILE A 6 17.35 22.39 -8.32
C ILE A 6 15.95 22.97 -8.48
N ASN A 7 15.68 23.38 -9.71
CA ASN A 7 14.36 23.80 -10.19
C ASN A 7 13.53 22.54 -10.48
N ILE A 8 12.44 22.37 -9.74
CA ILE A 8 11.43 21.33 -9.99
C ILE A 8 10.20 22.04 -10.56
N GLU A 9 10.02 21.93 -11.87
CA GLU A 9 8.77 22.28 -12.54
C GLU A 9 7.81 21.09 -12.44
N ASP A 10 6.81 21.24 -11.57
CA ASP A 10 5.64 20.36 -11.52
C ASP A 10 4.63 20.79 -12.59
N LYS A 11 4.45 19.94 -13.60
CA LYS A 11 3.34 20.01 -14.54
C LYS A 11 2.19 19.16 -13.98
N GLU A 12 1.22 19.82 -13.36
CA GLU A 12 -0.10 19.26 -13.12
C GLU A 12 -0.89 19.24 -14.43
N THR A 13 -1.25 18.04 -14.87
CA THR A 13 -2.27 17.84 -15.91
C THR A 13 -3.60 17.57 -15.24
N LEU A 14 -4.49 18.57 -15.29
CA LEU A 14 -5.89 18.46 -14.98
C LEU A 14 -6.57 17.49 -15.95
N ASN A 15 -7.22 16.47 -15.41
CA ASN A 15 -8.07 15.56 -16.17
C ASN A 15 -9.53 15.94 -15.90
N GLU A 16 -10.18 16.56 -16.90
CA GLU A 16 -11.59 16.88 -16.91
C GLU A 16 -12.40 15.62 -17.25
N ALA A 17 -13.45 15.36 -16.49
CA ALA A 17 -14.47 14.38 -16.82
C ALA A 17 -15.78 15.08 -17.23
N PRO A 18 -16.51 14.56 -18.23
CA PRO A 18 -17.59 15.26 -18.89
C PRO A 18 -18.93 15.18 -18.16
N VAL A 19 -19.66 16.28 -18.22
CA VAL A 19 -21.06 16.39 -17.79
C VAL A 19 -21.97 15.97 -18.94
N ASP A 20 -22.89 15.07 -18.64
CA ASP A 20 -23.91 14.58 -19.56
C ASP A 20 -25.17 15.47 -19.47
N GLU A 21 -25.56 16.03 -20.61
CA GLU A 21 -26.78 16.78 -20.82
C GLU A 21 -27.92 15.82 -21.16
N THR A 22 -29.06 15.96 -20.50
CA THR A 22 -30.31 15.50 -21.10
C THR A 22 -31.40 16.55 -20.95
N ASP A 23 -31.70 17.13 -22.10
CA ASP A 23 -32.89 17.86 -22.49
C ASP A 23 -34.19 17.08 -22.18
N LYS A 24 -35.25 17.79 -21.82
CA LYS A 24 -36.56 17.73 -22.48
C LYS A 24 -37.54 18.78 -22.00
N GLU A 25 -37.90 19.62 -22.97
CA GLU A 25 -39.10 20.31 -23.29
C GLU A 25 -40.45 19.82 -22.69
N ALA A 26 -41.31 20.81 -22.45
CA ALA A 26 -42.72 20.94 -22.86
C ALA A 26 -43.27 22.26 -22.29
N GLU A 27 -43.43 23.26 -23.08
CA GLU A 27 -44.57 23.81 -23.86
C GLU A 27 -45.87 24.06 -23.06
N ALA A 28 -46.18 25.36 -23.06
CA ALA A 28 -47.45 26.03 -23.34
C ALA A 28 -48.62 25.95 -22.35
N THR A 29 -49.11 27.09 -21.91
CA THR A 29 -50.35 27.69 -22.37
C THR A 29 -50.54 29.11 -21.83
N GLU A 30 -51.02 29.95 -22.76
CA GLU A 30 -51.40 31.33 -22.64
C GLU A 30 -52.72 31.54 -21.86
N GLU A 31 -52.90 32.76 -21.51
CA GLU A 31 -54.07 33.66 -21.58
C GLU A 31 -54.67 34.21 -20.29
N THR A 32 -54.61 35.52 -20.29
CA THR A 32 -55.61 36.56 -19.91
C THR A 32 -55.86 36.78 -18.41
N ALA A 33 -55.68 37.95 -17.91
CA ALA A 33 -56.44 39.18 -18.09
C ALA A 33 -55.85 40.30 -17.23
N ASP A 34 -55.75 41.36 -17.88
CA ASP A 34 -55.67 42.78 -17.61
C ASP A 34 -56.44 43.28 -16.38
N ALA A 35 -55.90 44.43 -15.86
CA ALA A 35 -56.56 45.39 -14.99
C ALA A 35 -56.63 45.05 -13.49
N GLU A 36 -55.62 45.52 -12.77
CA GLU A 36 -55.72 46.50 -11.66
C GLU A 36 -54.32 46.91 -11.22
N ILE A 37 -53.77 47.82 -11.98
CA ILE A 37 -52.54 48.57 -11.68
C ILE A 37 -52.93 49.82 -10.98
N SER A 38 -52.33 50.05 -9.88
CA SER A 38 -52.07 51.27 -9.17
C SER A 38 -52.53 51.18 -7.70
N ASP A 39 -51.60 50.96 -6.88
CA ASP A 39 -51.45 51.40 -5.48
C ASP A 39 -50.69 50.45 -4.54
N LYS A 40 -49.87 49.53 -5.11
CA LYS A 40 -49.05 48.67 -4.30
C LYS A 40 -47.56 48.62 -4.69
N ALA A 41 -47.17 49.49 -5.63
CA ALA A 41 -45.82 49.48 -6.21
C ALA A 41 -44.78 50.36 -5.46
N GLU A 42 -45.15 51.01 -4.39
CA GLU A 42 -44.20 51.87 -3.63
C GLU A 42 -43.79 51.34 -2.23
N ALA A 43 -44.23 50.15 -1.85
CA ALA A 43 -43.91 49.58 -0.53
C ALA A 43 -42.97 48.34 -0.55
N GLU A 44 -42.64 47.77 -1.69
CA GLU A 44 -41.77 46.59 -1.81
C GLU A 44 -40.42 46.85 -2.51
N GLU A 45 -40.11 48.08 -2.89
CA GLU A 45 -38.83 48.46 -3.52
C GLU A 45 -37.79 48.98 -2.55
N LYS A 46 -37.92 48.65 -1.26
CA LYS A 46 -36.86 48.73 -0.23
C LYS A 46 -36.47 47.36 0.31
N ALA A 47 -36.46 46.33 -0.51
CA ALA A 47 -35.65 45.17 -0.26
C ALA A 47 -34.20 45.56 -0.61
N GLU A 48 -33.46 45.86 0.40
CA GLU A 48 -32.03 46.08 0.52
C GLU A 48 -31.27 45.67 -0.74
N GLU A 49 -30.95 46.64 -1.65
CA GLU A 49 -29.79 46.50 -2.52
C GLU A 49 -28.56 46.38 -1.61
N LYS A 50 -28.30 45.17 -1.21
CA LYS A 50 -26.99 44.88 -0.54
C LYS A 50 -25.94 45.26 -1.57
N ASP A 51 -25.11 46.23 -1.19
CA ASP A 51 -24.02 46.70 -2.03
C ASP A 51 -23.25 45.47 -2.50
N PRO A 52 -23.12 45.17 -3.80
CA PRO A 52 -22.41 44.00 -4.32
C PRO A 52 -20.99 43.87 -3.76
N LEU A 53 -20.45 44.98 -3.28
CA LEU A 53 -19.16 45.02 -2.62
C LEU A 53 -19.22 44.40 -1.21
N GLU A 54 -20.29 44.61 -0.44
CA GLU A 54 -20.47 44.01 0.89
C GLU A 54 -20.74 42.52 0.77
N GLU A 55 -21.52 42.07 -0.21
CA GLU A 55 -21.73 40.63 -0.48
C GLU A 55 -20.43 39.94 -0.88
N ALA A 56 -19.62 40.55 -1.75
CA ALA A 56 -18.34 40.02 -2.14
C ALA A 56 -17.36 39.94 -0.93
N GLN A 57 -17.37 40.95 -0.07
CA GLN A 57 -16.54 40.93 1.16
C GLN A 57 -16.99 39.86 2.13
N ALA A 58 -18.28 39.63 2.32
CA ALA A 58 -18.83 38.56 3.14
C ALA A 58 -18.44 37.17 2.60
N GLN A 59 -18.52 36.96 1.28
CA GLN A 59 -18.09 35.71 0.63
C GLN A 59 -16.57 35.49 0.82
N ILE A 60 -15.75 36.53 0.67
CA ILE A 60 -14.31 36.43 0.90
C ILE A 60 -14.01 36.07 2.37
N ALA A 61 -14.73 36.64 3.32
CA ALA A 61 -14.57 36.33 4.73
C ALA A 61 -14.93 34.86 5.02
N ASP A 62 -16.07 34.39 4.50
CA ASP A 62 -16.50 32.98 4.65
C ASP A 62 -15.53 32.00 3.98
N LEU A 63 -15.05 32.31 2.78
CA LEU A 63 -14.04 31.51 2.09
C LEU A 63 -12.71 31.47 2.86
N LYS A 64 -12.28 32.59 3.44
CA LYS A 64 -11.08 32.63 4.28
C LYS A 64 -11.23 31.78 5.53
N ASP A 65 -12.37 31.85 6.20
CA ASP A 65 -12.65 31.01 7.38
C ASP A 65 -12.67 29.52 7.03
N LYS A 66 -13.33 29.16 5.92
CA LYS A 66 -13.32 27.77 5.40
C LYS A 66 -11.91 27.31 5.06
N TYR A 67 -11.13 28.16 4.40
CA TYR A 67 -9.74 27.86 4.07
C TYR A 67 -8.89 27.65 5.32
N LEU A 68 -8.97 28.54 6.30
CA LEU A 68 -8.22 28.42 7.56
C LEU A 68 -8.59 27.14 8.32
N ARG A 69 -9.89 26.79 8.34
CA ARG A 69 -10.36 25.52 8.91
C ARG A 69 -9.80 24.33 8.19
N GLN A 70 -9.83 24.31 6.85
CA GLN A 70 -9.25 23.23 6.05
C GLN A 70 -7.74 23.08 6.27
N VAL A 71 -7.00 24.20 6.35
CA VAL A 71 -5.56 24.16 6.65
C VAL A 71 -5.31 23.54 8.02
N ALA A 72 -6.08 23.92 9.03
CA ALA A 72 -5.95 23.35 10.37
C ALA A 72 -6.30 21.85 10.40
N GLU A 73 -7.36 21.45 9.70
CA GLU A 73 -7.75 20.03 9.56
C GLU A 73 -6.67 19.23 8.83
N PHE A 74 -6.11 19.79 7.76
CA PHE A 74 -5.03 19.15 7.01
C PHE A 74 -3.76 18.97 7.85
N ASP A 75 -3.37 19.97 8.62
CA ASP A 75 -2.23 19.88 9.54
C ASP A 75 -2.45 18.82 10.63
N ASN A 76 -3.66 18.75 11.19
CA ASN A 76 -4.03 17.73 12.14
C ASN A 76 -4.02 16.32 11.50
N TYR A 77 -4.57 16.19 10.29
CA TYR A 77 -4.54 14.95 9.51
C TYR A 77 -3.10 14.51 9.24
N ARG A 78 -2.26 15.43 8.76
CA ARG A 78 -0.84 15.15 8.51
C ARG A 78 -0.10 14.65 9.75
N LYS A 79 -0.29 15.33 10.89
CA LYS A 79 0.32 14.92 12.16
C LYS A 79 -0.16 13.54 12.61
N ARG A 80 -1.48 13.27 12.48
CA ARG A 80 -2.06 11.98 12.82
C ARG A 80 -1.52 10.88 11.92
N THR A 81 -1.51 11.09 10.59
CA THR A 81 -1.02 10.11 9.62
C THR A 81 0.47 9.79 9.82
N MET A 82 1.29 10.80 10.16
CA MET A 82 2.69 10.56 10.50
C MET A 82 2.84 9.66 11.74
N LYS A 83 2.02 9.88 12.77
CA LYS A 83 2.01 9.06 13.98
C LYS A 83 1.56 7.63 13.68
N GLU A 84 0.43 7.47 12.99
CA GLU A 84 -0.09 6.16 12.56
C GLU A 84 0.94 5.39 11.72
N ARG A 85 1.62 6.09 10.80
CA ARG A 85 2.70 5.48 9.98
C ARG A 85 3.89 5.03 10.82
N ALA A 86 4.29 5.83 11.80
CA ALA A 86 5.35 5.44 12.73
C ALA A 86 4.95 4.22 13.58
N GLU A 87 3.72 4.17 14.07
CA GLU A 87 3.16 3.03 14.80
C GLU A 87 3.07 1.76 13.93
N LEU A 88 2.65 1.90 12.66
CA LEU A 88 2.64 0.78 11.71
C LEU A 88 4.05 0.23 11.42
N ILE A 89 5.06 1.09 11.33
CA ILE A 89 6.45 0.65 11.14
C ILE A 89 6.96 -0.08 12.40
N LEU A 90 6.68 0.44 13.59
CA LEU A 90 7.10 -0.16 14.85
C LEU A 90 6.42 -1.51 15.11
N ASN A 91 5.13 -1.59 14.84
CA ASN A 91 4.29 -2.74 15.18
C ASN A 91 3.98 -3.65 13.98
N GLY A 92 4.47 -3.31 12.78
CA GLY A 92 4.17 -4.08 11.56
C GLY A 92 4.62 -5.55 11.60
N GLY A 93 5.57 -5.88 12.45
CA GLY A 93 6.02 -7.26 12.69
C GLY A 93 5.19 -8.06 13.69
N GLU A 94 4.28 -7.43 14.44
CA GLU A 94 3.55 -8.05 15.56
C GLU A 94 2.83 -9.34 15.15
N LYS A 95 2.11 -9.31 14.04
CA LYS A 95 1.38 -10.47 13.53
C LYS A 95 2.32 -11.64 13.20
N THR A 96 3.46 -11.35 12.59
CA THR A 96 4.45 -12.38 12.22
C THR A 96 5.13 -12.92 13.46
N ILE A 97 5.53 -12.05 14.39
CA ILE A 97 6.16 -12.46 15.66
C ILE A 97 5.19 -13.34 16.44
N SER A 98 3.93 -12.92 16.61
CA SER A 98 2.90 -13.70 17.32
C SER A 98 2.67 -15.07 16.69
N ALA A 99 2.74 -15.19 15.36
CA ALA A 99 2.61 -16.47 14.66
C ALA A 99 3.83 -17.40 14.88
N LEU A 100 5.01 -16.85 15.19
CA LEU A 100 6.22 -17.60 15.43
C LEU A 100 6.38 -18.05 16.91
N LEU A 101 5.76 -17.37 17.87
CA LEU A 101 5.88 -17.74 19.30
C LEU A 101 5.56 -19.21 19.58
N PRO A 102 4.48 -19.83 19.02
CA PRO A 102 4.21 -21.24 19.25
C PRO A 102 5.29 -22.19 18.69
N VAL A 103 6.07 -21.74 17.72
CA VAL A 103 7.21 -22.53 17.20
C VAL A 103 8.39 -22.45 18.17
N ILE A 104 8.59 -21.30 18.80
CA ILE A 104 9.61 -21.11 19.85
C ILE A 104 9.27 -21.99 21.05
N ASP A 105 8.01 -22.02 21.50
CA ASP A 105 7.55 -22.89 22.58
C ASP A 105 7.84 -24.38 22.28
N ASP A 106 7.61 -24.81 21.03
CA ASP A 106 7.90 -26.18 20.60
C ASP A 106 9.40 -26.46 20.58
N MET A 107 10.24 -25.47 20.18
CA MET A 107 11.70 -25.60 20.26
C MET A 107 12.19 -25.73 21.69
N GLU A 108 11.69 -24.90 22.61
CA GLU A 108 12.04 -24.97 24.03
C GLU A 108 11.68 -26.34 24.64
N ARG A 109 10.48 -26.84 24.30
CA ARG A 109 10.03 -28.17 24.71
C ARG A 109 10.91 -29.27 24.11
N ALA A 110 11.32 -29.16 22.86
CA ALA A 110 12.20 -30.14 22.22
C ALA A 110 13.60 -30.16 22.85
N ILE A 111 14.14 -28.99 23.19
CA ILE A 111 15.42 -28.85 23.88
C ILE A 111 15.34 -29.51 25.28
N ALA A 112 14.28 -29.22 26.06
CA ALA A 112 14.08 -29.78 27.40
C ALA A 112 13.89 -31.31 27.39
N ASN A 113 13.24 -31.84 26.36
CA ASN A 113 13.05 -33.27 26.18
C ASN A 113 14.30 -33.96 25.60
N GLY A 114 15.01 -33.28 24.70
CA GLY A 114 16.25 -33.78 24.10
C GLY A 114 17.33 -34.07 25.13
N ALA A 115 17.36 -33.30 26.22
CA ALA A 115 18.26 -33.56 27.34
C ALA A 115 17.94 -34.88 28.09
N LYS A 116 16.79 -35.49 27.85
CA LYS A 116 16.31 -36.73 28.52
C LYS A 116 16.30 -37.95 27.59
N THR A 117 16.58 -37.77 26.31
CA THR A 117 16.48 -38.80 25.28
C THR A 117 17.83 -38.95 24.57
N ASP A 118 18.39 -40.16 24.59
CA ASP A 118 19.63 -40.47 23.85
C ASP A 118 19.35 -41.01 22.43
N ASP A 119 18.08 -41.09 22.00
CA ASP A 119 17.72 -41.58 20.69
C ASP A 119 17.78 -40.48 19.63
N PRO A 120 18.76 -40.53 18.69
CA PRO A 120 18.90 -39.52 17.63
C PRO A 120 17.72 -39.46 16.67
N GLN A 121 16.97 -40.57 16.50
CA GLN A 121 15.86 -40.65 15.57
C GLN A 121 14.65 -39.82 16.09
N VAL A 122 14.32 -39.95 17.36
CA VAL A 122 13.28 -39.20 18.03
C VAL A 122 13.57 -37.70 17.98
N LEU A 123 14.84 -37.32 18.18
CA LEU A 123 15.28 -35.93 18.07
C LEU A 123 15.10 -35.37 16.65
N ARG A 124 15.49 -36.15 15.63
CA ARG A 124 15.35 -35.79 14.22
C ARG A 124 13.89 -35.57 13.83
N GLU A 125 13.03 -36.53 14.17
CA GLU A 125 11.57 -36.42 13.91
C GLU A 125 10.97 -35.20 14.61
N GLY A 126 11.35 -34.94 15.86
CA GLY A 126 10.92 -33.75 16.60
C GLY A 126 11.33 -32.44 15.90
N MET A 127 12.57 -32.34 15.45
CA MET A 127 13.08 -31.18 14.72
C MET A 127 12.38 -30.98 13.37
N GLU A 128 12.07 -32.07 12.66
CA GLU A 128 11.36 -32.01 11.40
C GLU A 128 9.92 -31.50 11.56
N LEU A 129 9.22 -31.95 12.61
CA LEU A 129 7.89 -31.44 12.94
C LEU A 129 7.90 -29.95 13.27
N ILE A 130 8.89 -29.49 14.05
CA ILE A 130 9.04 -28.06 14.37
C ILE A 130 9.33 -27.26 13.10
N TYR A 131 10.20 -27.76 12.23
CA TYR A 131 10.50 -27.13 10.94
C TYR A 131 9.27 -27.02 10.06
N GLN A 132 8.47 -28.07 9.94
CA GLN A 132 7.21 -28.06 9.18
C GLN A 132 6.21 -27.04 9.74
N LYS A 133 6.12 -26.96 11.08
CA LYS A 133 5.26 -25.96 11.75
C LYS A 133 5.72 -24.53 11.48
N LEU A 134 7.05 -24.31 11.54
CA LEU A 134 7.67 -23.02 11.19
C LEU A 134 7.33 -22.63 9.76
N MET A 135 7.49 -23.54 8.80
CA MET A 135 7.21 -23.28 7.40
C MET A 135 5.74 -22.93 7.18
N LYS A 136 4.81 -23.68 7.79
CA LYS A 136 3.36 -23.36 7.72
C LYS A 136 3.03 -22.00 8.32
N ALA A 137 3.65 -21.64 9.44
CA ALA A 137 3.46 -20.32 10.05
C ALA A 137 3.94 -19.18 9.12
N LEU A 138 5.06 -19.36 8.43
CA LEU A 138 5.59 -18.41 7.46
C LEU A 138 4.73 -18.35 6.19
N GLU A 139 4.27 -19.49 5.67
CA GLU A 139 3.36 -19.56 4.53
C GLU A 139 2.04 -18.83 4.79
N ALA A 140 1.48 -18.98 5.99
CA ALA A 140 0.29 -18.23 6.40
C ALA A 140 0.49 -16.71 6.45
N GLN A 141 1.74 -16.24 6.53
CA GLN A 141 2.11 -14.82 6.42
C GLN A 141 2.51 -14.40 4.98
N GLY A 142 2.36 -15.32 4.00
CA GLY A 142 2.68 -15.06 2.60
C GLY A 142 4.15 -15.31 2.21
N VAL A 143 4.94 -15.91 3.11
CA VAL A 143 6.32 -16.30 2.79
C VAL A 143 6.31 -17.63 2.06
N SER A 144 6.98 -17.72 0.92
CA SER A 144 7.14 -18.97 0.16
C SER A 144 8.60 -19.17 -0.23
N LYS A 145 9.01 -20.45 -0.32
CA LYS A 145 10.33 -20.82 -0.84
C LYS A 145 10.39 -20.59 -2.35
N ILE A 146 11.55 -20.20 -2.83
CA ILE A 146 11.87 -20.17 -4.25
C ILE A 146 12.32 -21.59 -4.63
N GLU A 147 11.64 -22.17 -5.61
CA GLU A 147 12.01 -23.48 -6.15
C GLU A 147 13.30 -23.34 -6.96
N THR A 148 14.25 -24.23 -6.66
CA THR A 148 15.57 -24.22 -7.28
C THR A 148 15.93 -25.57 -7.92
N GLN A 149 15.14 -26.61 -7.67
CA GLN A 149 15.45 -27.95 -8.15
C GLN A 149 15.12 -28.05 -9.66
N ASP A 150 16.14 -28.33 -10.47
CA ASP A 150 16.04 -28.42 -11.94
C ASP A 150 15.43 -27.19 -12.63
N ALA A 151 15.38 -26.04 -11.92
CA ALA A 151 14.84 -24.79 -12.43
C ALA A 151 15.82 -24.11 -13.38
N ASP A 152 15.31 -23.38 -14.35
CA ASP A 152 16.11 -22.48 -15.16
C ASP A 152 16.61 -21.30 -14.28
N PHE A 153 17.82 -20.85 -14.55
CA PHE A 153 18.37 -19.72 -13.81
C PHE A 153 17.63 -18.42 -14.18
N ASP A 154 17.04 -17.78 -13.17
CA ASP A 154 16.36 -16.49 -13.29
C ASP A 154 17.04 -15.47 -12.37
N THR A 155 17.57 -14.40 -12.95
CA THR A 155 18.22 -13.29 -12.22
C THR A 155 17.29 -12.56 -11.26
N ASN A 156 15.96 -12.66 -11.43
CA ASN A 156 15.00 -12.05 -10.53
C ASN A 156 14.78 -12.87 -9.24
N LEU A 157 15.14 -14.17 -9.27
CA LEU A 157 14.90 -15.11 -8.17
C LEU A 157 16.19 -15.68 -7.58
N HIS A 158 17.23 -15.79 -8.42
CA HIS A 158 18.45 -16.52 -8.13
C HIS A 158 19.69 -15.61 -8.18
N GLU A 159 20.62 -15.89 -7.29
CA GLU A 159 21.97 -15.33 -7.26
C GLU A 159 22.97 -16.46 -7.59
N ALA A 160 23.59 -16.41 -8.76
CA ALA A 160 24.62 -17.38 -9.15
C ALA A 160 25.92 -17.10 -8.41
N ILE A 161 26.34 -18.02 -7.55
CA ILE A 161 27.59 -17.93 -6.79
C ILE A 161 28.71 -18.80 -7.36
N ALA A 162 28.35 -19.81 -8.15
CA ALA A 162 29.30 -20.68 -8.81
C ALA A 162 28.79 -21.10 -10.19
N LEU A 163 29.72 -21.32 -11.12
CA LEU A 163 29.47 -21.96 -12.41
C LEU A 163 30.12 -23.33 -12.38
N VAL A 164 29.34 -24.37 -12.74
CA VAL A 164 29.78 -25.76 -12.73
C VAL A 164 30.01 -26.21 -14.19
N PRO A 165 31.27 -26.37 -14.62
CA PRO A 165 31.55 -26.81 -15.97
C PRO A 165 31.35 -28.33 -16.12
N GLY A 166 31.08 -28.78 -17.36
CA GLY A 166 31.09 -30.20 -17.73
C GLY A 166 29.86 -31.00 -17.32
N MET A 167 28.74 -30.34 -17.06
CA MET A 167 27.47 -31.00 -16.67
C MET A 167 26.63 -31.47 -17.88
N GLY A 168 27.10 -31.24 -19.12
CA GLY A 168 26.36 -31.53 -20.36
C GLY A 168 25.44 -30.41 -20.81
N ASP A 169 25.10 -30.40 -22.11
CA ASP A 169 24.29 -29.32 -22.70
C ASP A 169 22.88 -29.22 -22.11
N ASP A 170 22.35 -30.31 -21.58
CA ASP A 170 21.00 -30.38 -20.98
C ASP A 170 20.87 -29.57 -19.67
N LYS A 171 21.99 -29.34 -19.01
CA LYS A 171 22.06 -28.60 -17.72
C LYS A 171 22.64 -27.19 -17.83
N LYS A 172 22.94 -26.77 -19.04
CA LYS A 172 23.46 -25.43 -19.30
C LYS A 172 22.39 -24.37 -18.98
N GLY A 173 22.75 -23.42 -18.14
CA GLY A 173 21.84 -22.36 -17.70
C GLY A 173 20.78 -22.80 -16.66
N LYS A 174 20.88 -24.04 -16.17
CA LYS A 174 20.01 -24.54 -15.10
C LYS A 174 20.68 -24.48 -13.73
N VAL A 175 19.86 -24.43 -12.69
CA VAL A 175 20.32 -24.56 -11.33
C VAL A 175 20.73 -26.01 -11.09
N ILE A 176 21.99 -26.19 -10.68
CA ILE A 176 22.57 -27.51 -10.39
C ILE A 176 22.47 -27.83 -8.88
N ASP A 177 22.75 -26.83 -8.05
CA ASP A 177 22.72 -26.97 -6.61
C ASP A 177 22.29 -25.67 -5.94
N CYS A 178 21.68 -25.78 -4.75
CA CYS A 178 21.20 -24.66 -3.95
C CYS A 178 21.97 -24.58 -2.65
N MET A 179 22.89 -23.63 -2.56
CA MET A 179 23.69 -23.40 -1.36
C MET A 179 22.89 -22.71 -0.24
N ALA A 180 21.97 -21.84 -0.60
CA ALA A 180 21.06 -21.19 0.35
C ALA A 180 19.71 -20.95 -0.29
N THR A 181 18.66 -21.45 0.37
CA THR A 181 17.28 -21.34 -0.09
C THR A 181 16.83 -19.87 -0.18
N GLY A 182 16.22 -19.49 -1.29
CA GLY A 182 15.59 -18.20 -1.47
C GLY A 182 14.16 -18.15 -0.91
N TYR A 183 13.70 -16.96 -0.58
CA TYR A 183 12.35 -16.73 -0.08
C TYR A 183 11.72 -15.49 -0.71
N LYS A 184 10.43 -15.55 -0.94
CA LYS A 184 9.60 -14.40 -1.35
C LYS A 184 8.47 -14.17 -0.34
N LEU A 185 8.11 -12.93 -0.18
CA LEU A 185 6.93 -12.51 0.56
C LEU A 185 5.90 -12.01 -0.44
N ASN A 186 4.82 -12.77 -0.62
CA ASN A 186 3.88 -12.57 -1.72
C ASN A 186 4.65 -12.53 -3.06
N ASP A 187 4.65 -11.40 -3.76
CA ASP A 187 5.34 -11.23 -5.05
C ASP A 187 6.75 -10.65 -4.93
N LYS A 188 7.16 -10.24 -3.72
CA LYS A 188 8.47 -9.59 -3.52
C LYS A 188 9.50 -10.58 -3.02
N VAL A 189 10.63 -10.70 -3.72
CA VAL A 189 11.79 -11.45 -3.24
C VAL A 189 12.39 -10.73 -2.03
N ILE A 190 12.46 -11.43 -0.88
CA ILE A 190 13.08 -10.96 0.35
C ILE A 190 14.49 -11.53 0.54
N ARG A 191 14.76 -12.67 -0.10
CA ARG A 191 16.08 -13.30 -0.13
C ARG A 191 16.21 -14.10 -1.42
N TYR A 192 17.22 -13.80 -2.21
CA TYR A 192 17.55 -14.57 -3.41
C TYR A 192 18.04 -15.97 -3.04
N ALA A 193 17.70 -16.96 -3.87
CA ALA A 193 18.31 -18.29 -3.72
C ALA A 193 19.75 -18.24 -4.23
N LYS A 194 20.71 -18.66 -3.42
CA LYS A 194 22.11 -18.76 -3.83
C LYS A 194 22.35 -20.12 -4.46
N VAL A 195 22.67 -20.10 -5.74
CA VAL A 195 22.70 -21.30 -6.58
C VAL A 195 24.00 -21.46 -7.33
N ALA A 196 24.32 -22.72 -7.64
CA ALA A 196 25.34 -23.07 -8.62
C ALA A 196 24.63 -23.34 -9.96
N VAL A 197 25.15 -22.81 -11.06
CA VAL A 197 24.55 -22.87 -12.41
C VAL A 197 25.44 -23.69 -13.33
N GLY A 198 24.85 -24.52 -14.17
CA GLY A 198 25.55 -25.28 -15.20
C GLY A 198 26.07 -24.38 -16.32
N GLN A 199 27.33 -24.61 -16.74
CA GLN A 199 28.00 -23.88 -17.82
C GLN A 199 28.02 -24.71 -19.09
#